data_6f0646d48f90946b95fc8f9475fc2b22
#
_entry.id   6f0646d48f90946b95fc8f9475fc2b22
#
_cell.length_a   1.000
_cell.length_b   1.000
_cell.length_c   1.000
_cell.angle_alpha   90.00
_cell.angle_beta   90.00
_cell.angle_gamma   90.00
#
_symmetry.space_group_name_H-M   'P 1'
#
loop_
_entity.id
_entity.type
_entity.pdbx_description
1 polymer ?
#
loop_
_entity_poly.entity_id
_entity_poly.type
_entity_poly.pdbx_seq_one_letter_code
_entity_poly.pdbx_strand_id
1 'polypeptide(L)'
;RIYSGVLKKGDSILNSTKGKKERVGRMMVMHSKDREEIDEAYAGDIVAIAGLKETTTGDTLCDVSNSVVLETMTFPDPVIEIAVEPKSKNDQEKMSAGLARLAAEDPSFRVSTDLESGQTIMKGMGELHLDILIDRLKREFKVEANIGAPQVAYRETITKEVEVDYTHKKQSGGAGQFARI
;
A
#
# COMPACT_ATOMS: atom_id res chain seq x y z
N ARG A 1 19.79 -0.90 10.79
CA ARG A 1 21.03 -0.62 11.55
C ARG A 1 20.85 -1.01 13.02
N ILE A 2 21.86 -1.64 13.59
CA ILE A 2 21.92 -1.93 15.03
C ILE A 2 22.49 -0.71 15.73
N TYR A 3 21.73 -0.12 16.64
CA TYR A 3 22.16 1.09 17.40
C TYR A 3 22.78 0.74 18.73
N SER A 4 22.32 -0.33 19.37
CA SER A 4 22.81 -0.76 20.69
C SER A 4 22.60 -2.25 20.87
N GLY A 5 23.44 -2.89 21.67
CA GLY A 5 23.33 -4.29 22.04
C GLY A 5 23.80 -5.26 20.96
N VAL A 6 23.31 -6.50 21.08
CA VAL A 6 23.61 -7.61 20.16
C VAL A 6 22.29 -8.24 19.74
N LEU A 7 22.11 -8.46 18.46
CA LEU A 7 20.95 -9.14 17.89
C LEU A 7 21.38 -10.51 17.41
N LYS A 8 20.63 -11.55 17.82
CA LYS A 8 20.90 -12.94 17.44
C LYS A 8 19.77 -13.53 16.59
N LYS A 9 20.16 -14.44 15.73
CA LYS A 9 19.19 -15.25 14.97
C LYS A 9 18.26 -16.01 15.92
N GLY A 10 16.96 -15.86 15.72
CA GLY A 10 15.93 -16.50 16.53
C GLY A 10 15.45 -15.70 17.73
N ASP A 11 16.05 -14.54 18.03
CA ASP A 11 15.60 -13.66 19.10
C ASP A 11 14.15 -13.20 18.89
N SER A 12 13.45 -13.01 20.00
CA SER A 12 12.15 -12.34 20.02
C SER A 12 12.36 -10.86 20.26
N ILE A 13 11.93 -10.05 19.32
CA ILE A 13 12.05 -8.58 19.36
C ILE A 13 10.68 -7.91 19.38
N LEU A 14 10.63 -6.71 19.91
CA LEU A 14 9.45 -5.87 19.92
C LEU A 14 9.59 -4.77 18.84
N ASN A 15 8.64 -4.72 17.91
CA ASN A 15 8.43 -3.51 17.12
C ASN A 15 7.71 -2.51 18.01
N SER A 16 8.48 -1.59 18.61
CA SER A 16 7.97 -0.63 19.60
C SER A 16 7.08 0.44 18.96
N THR A 17 7.26 0.74 17.68
CA THR A 17 6.40 1.68 16.94
C THR A 17 4.98 1.15 16.79
N LYS A 18 4.83 -0.16 16.56
CA LYS A 18 3.53 -0.83 16.35
C LYS A 18 3.05 -1.67 17.54
N GLY A 19 3.87 -1.84 18.57
CA GLY A 19 3.56 -2.68 19.73
C GLY A 19 3.47 -4.18 19.44
N LYS A 20 4.08 -4.65 18.33
CA LYS A 20 4.00 -6.05 17.91
C LYS A 20 5.31 -6.79 18.12
N LYS A 21 5.22 -8.04 18.56
CA LYS A 21 6.39 -8.91 18.71
C LYS A 21 6.65 -9.67 17.42
N GLU A 22 7.93 -9.74 17.03
CA GLU A 22 8.39 -10.50 15.88
C GLU A 22 9.59 -11.36 16.25
N ARG A 23 9.89 -12.33 15.42
CA ARG A 23 11.05 -13.19 15.60
C ARG A 23 12.09 -12.91 14.51
N VAL A 24 13.34 -12.75 14.92
CA VAL A 24 14.48 -12.59 14.01
C VAL A 24 14.68 -13.87 13.22
N GLY A 25 14.53 -13.80 11.92
CA GLY A 25 14.79 -14.91 11.01
C GLY A 25 16.27 -15.00 10.64
N ARG A 26 16.57 -15.19 9.37
CA ARG A 26 17.96 -15.18 8.87
C ARG A 26 18.48 -13.75 8.84
N MET A 27 19.72 -13.59 9.28
CA MET A 27 20.46 -12.33 9.18
C MET A 27 21.59 -12.48 8.18
N MET A 28 21.83 -11.43 7.42
CA MET A 28 22.83 -11.42 6.36
C MET A 28 23.54 -10.07 6.30
N VAL A 29 24.83 -10.09 6.04
CA VAL A 29 25.58 -8.93 5.56
C VAL A 29 25.57 -8.94 4.03
N MET A 30 25.33 -7.79 3.44
CA MET A 30 25.22 -7.63 2.00
C MET A 30 26.49 -6.97 1.45
N HIS A 31 27.16 -7.65 0.51
CA HIS A 31 28.31 -7.13 -0.23
C HIS A 31 27.93 -7.08 -1.71
N SER A 32 27.37 -5.97 -2.18
CA SER A 32 26.79 -5.86 -3.53
C SER A 32 25.71 -6.94 -3.75
N LYS A 33 25.94 -7.91 -4.64
CA LYS A 33 25.03 -9.04 -4.90
C LYS A 33 25.25 -10.25 -3.98
N ASP A 34 26.39 -10.29 -3.30
CA ASP A 34 26.78 -11.41 -2.46
C ASP A 34 26.17 -11.28 -1.06
N ARG A 35 25.77 -12.40 -0.48
CA ARG A 35 25.10 -12.48 0.81
C ARG A 35 25.89 -13.40 1.70
N GLU A 36 26.32 -12.87 2.83
CA GLU A 36 26.97 -13.66 3.89
C GLU A 36 26.03 -13.81 5.07
N GLU A 37 25.64 -15.05 5.39
CA GLU A 37 24.75 -15.32 6.52
C GLU A 37 25.53 -15.21 7.82
N ILE A 38 24.96 -14.50 8.80
CA ILE A 38 25.52 -14.29 10.13
C ILE A 38 24.54 -14.69 11.21
N ASP A 39 25.03 -15.16 12.34
CA ASP A 39 24.19 -15.55 13.48
C ASP A 39 24.04 -14.43 14.53
N GLU A 40 24.96 -13.49 14.58
CA GLU A 40 24.95 -12.36 15.51
C GLU A 40 25.30 -11.05 14.78
N ALA A 41 24.69 -9.95 15.22
CA ALA A 41 24.98 -8.59 14.73
C ALA A 41 25.12 -7.64 15.93
N TYR A 42 26.06 -6.70 15.84
CA TYR A 42 26.48 -5.83 16.93
C TYR A 42 26.15 -4.37 16.65
N ALA A 43 26.17 -3.57 17.72
CA ALA A 43 26.01 -2.12 17.62
C ALA A 43 26.96 -1.51 16.56
N GLY A 44 26.41 -0.76 15.61
CA GLY A 44 27.10 -0.19 14.45
C GLY A 44 26.87 -0.93 13.14
N ASP A 45 26.52 -2.21 13.19
CA ASP A 45 26.30 -3.03 12.00
C ASP A 45 25.06 -2.61 11.21
N ILE A 46 25.12 -2.82 9.90
CA ILE A 46 24.00 -2.73 8.98
C ILE A 46 23.77 -4.11 8.39
N VAL A 47 22.64 -4.71 8.73
CA VAL A 47 22.31 -6.09 8.38
C VAL A 47 20.95 -6.19 7.68
N ALA A 48 20.81 -7.17 6.80
CA ALA A 48 19.52 -7.56 6.24
C ALA A 48 18.92 -8.68 7.11
N ILE A 49 17.66 -8.52 7.51
CA ILE A 49 16.92 -9.49 8.31
C ILE A 49 15.74 -10.00 7.50
N ALA A 50 15.68 -11.31 7.28
CA ALA A 50 14.57 -11.93 6.59
C ALA A 50 13.55 -12.48 7.60
N GLY A 51 12.26 -12.40 7.24
CA GLY A 51 11.18 -13.01 8.01
C GLY A 51 10.36 -12.07 8.89
N LEU A 52 10.73 -10.79 8.96
CA LEU A 52 9.90 -9.77 9.60
C LEU A 52 8.68 -9.48 8.71
N LYS A 53 7.48 -9.54 9.28
CA LYS A 53 6.22 -9.40 8.53
C LYS A 53 5.53 -8.06 8.77
N GLU A 54 5.63 -7.56 9.97
CA GLU A 54 4.92 -6.35 10.44
C GLU A 54 5.80 -5.11 10.39
N THR A 55 7.13 -5.29 10.31
CA THR A 55 8.10 -4.22 10.30
C THR A 55 8.14 -3.51 8.95
N THR A 56 8.01 -2.20 8.96
CA THR A 56 8.11 -1.31 7.80
C THR A 56 9.21 -0.28 7.97
N THR A 57 9.51 0.47 6.92
CA THR A 57 10.52 1.53 6.93
C THR A 57 10.23 2.56 8.02
N GLY A 58 11.23 2.84 8.87
CA GLY A 58 11.13 3.80 9.97
C GLY A 58 10.71 3.20 11.31
N ASP A 59 10.33 1.92 11.35
CA ASP A 59 9.99 1.27 12.62
C ASP A 59 11.23 1.03 13.49
N THR A 60 11.05 1.16 14.81
CA THR A 60 12.07 0.82 15.80
C THR A 60 11.83 -0.58 16.34
N LEU A 61 12.89 -1.39 16.30
CA LEU A 61 12.91 -2.72 16.89
C LEU A 61 13.79 -2.70 18.15
N CYS A 62 13.30 -3.26 19.24
CA CYS A 62 14.01 -3.26 20.51
C CYS A 62 13.83 -4.57 21.28
N ASP A 63 14.55 -4.71 22.38
CA ASP A 63 14.33 -5.78 23.35
C ASP A 63 12.93 -5.68 23.97
N VAL A 64 12.30 -6.83 24.21
CA VAL A 64 10.92 -6.91 24.75
C VAL A 64 10.82 -6.31 26.15
N SER A 65 11.90 -6.40 26.94
CA SER A 65 11.95 -5.86 28.31
C SER A 65 12.30 -4.38 28.38
N ASN A 66 12.94 -3.83 27.33
CA ASN A 66 13.41 -2.45 27.28
C ASN A 66 12.84 -1.74 26.05
N SER A 67 11.56 -1.40 26.12
CA SER A 67 10.89 -0.71 25.02
C SER A 67 11.38 0.72 24.85
N VAL A 68 11.89 1.05 23.67
CA VAL A 68 12.32 2.39 23.27
C VAL A 68 11.85 2.64 21.84
N VAL A 69 11.44 3.88 21.55
CA VAL A 69 11.16 4.35 20.20
C VAL A 69 12.18 5.41 19.86
N LEU A 70 12.94 5.21 18.80
CA LEU A 70 13.86 6.20 18.26
C LEU A 70 13.08 7.27 17.48
N GLU A 71 13.78 8.30 17.02
CA GLU A 71 13.17 9.35 16.19
C GLU A 71 12.41 8.75 15.01
N THR A 72 11.13 9.11 14.90
CA THR A 72 10.27 8.67 13.79
C THR A 72 10.47 9.56 12.58
N MET A 73 10.63 8.93 11.41
CA MET A 73 10.72 9.66 10.15
C MET A 73 9.35 10.18 9.74
N THR A 74 9.29 11.45 9.35
CA THR A 74 8.10 12.06 8.75
C THR A 74 8.22 12.02 7.24
N PHE A 75 7.31 11.33 6.58
CA PHE A 75 7.28 11.27 5.12
C PHE A 75 6.30 12.31 4.58
N PRO A 76 6.67 13.06 3.51
CA PRO A 76 5.76 14.02 2.89
C PRO A 76 4.57 13.30 2.24
N ASP A 77 3.44 13.99 2.19
CA ASP A 77 2.28 13.47 1.48
C ASP A 77 2.50 13.47 -0.04
N PRO A 78 1.99 12.44 -0.74
CA PRO A 78 2.06 12.38 -2.19
C PRO A 78 1.39 13.59 -2.85
N VAL A 79 1.98 14.06 -3.97
CA VAL A 79 1.54 15.30 -4.65
C VAL A 79 0.84 15.06 -5.97
N ILE A 80 1.01 13.89 -6.58
CA ILE A 80 0.33 13.51 -7.83
C ILE A 80 -0.33 12.13 -7.70
N GLU A 81 -1.33 11.91 -8.54
CA GLU A 81 -2.07 10.67 -8.57
C GLU A 81 -2.39 10.22 -10.00
N ILE A 82 -2.44 8.91 -10.19
CA ILE A 82 -2.82 8.25 -11.44
C ILE A 82 -3.77 7.10 -11.14
N ALA A 83 -4.65 6.80 -12.10
CA ALA A 83 -5.49 5.61 -12.07
C ALA A 83 -4.80 4.44 -12.76
N VAL A 84 -4.90 3.26 -12.18
CA VAL A 84 -4.36 2.02 -12.73
C VAL A 84 -5.45 0.98 -12.81
N GLU A 85 -5.69 0.46 -14.02
CA GLU A 85 -6.73 -0.53 -14.29
C GLU A 85 -6.10 -1.82 -14.84
N PRO A 86 -6.34 -2.98 -14.24
CA PRO A 86 -5.83 -4.25 -14.74
C PRO A 86 -6.52 -4.61 -16.05
N LYS A 87 -5.79 -5.20 -17.00
CA LYS A 87 -6.37 -5.65 -18.28
C LYS A 87 -7.18 -6.94 -18.16
N SER A 88 -6.91 -7.74 -17.15
CA SER A 88 -7.60 -9.00 -16.92
C SER A 88 -7.85 -9.25 -15.43
N LYS A 89 -8.73 -10.20 -15.10
CA LYS A 89 -9.00 -10.60 -13.72
C LYS A 89 -7.74 -11.19 -13.03
N ASN A 90 -6.92 -11.91 -13.76
CA ASN A 90 -5.65 -12.45 -13.25
C ASN A 90 -4.65 -11.32 -12.95
N ASP A 91 -4.63 -10.28 -13.78
CA ASP A 91 -3.77 -9.11 -13.53
C ASP A 91 -4.25 -8.33 -12.31
N GLN A 92 -5.53 -8.31 -11.99
CA GLN A 92 -6.06 -7.66 -10.81
C GLN A 92 -5.49 -8.25 -9.51
N GLU A 93 -5.44 -9.57 -9.39
CA GLU A 93 -4.88 -10.25 -8.21
C GLU A 93 -3.38 -9.96 -8.06
N LYS A 94 -2.63 -10.08 -9.16
CA LYS A 94 -1.20 -9.76 -9.19
C LYS A 94 -0.93 -8.28 -8.90
N MET A 95 -1.75 -7.39 -9.45
CA MET A 95 -1.67 -5.94 -9.22
C MET A 95 -1.87 -5.61 -7.76
N SER A 96 -2.91 -6.13 -7.12
CA SER A 96 -3.18 -5.90 -5.71
C SER A 96 -2.03 -6.37 -4.82
N ALA A 97 -1.50 -7.57 -5.07
CA ALA A 97 -0.35 -8.11 -4.35
C ALA A 97 0.94 -7.30 -4.60
N GLY A 98 1.18 -6.89 -5.85
CA GLY A 98 2.33 -6.07 -6.23
C GLY A 98 2.29 -4.69 -5.61
N LEU A 99 1.16 -4.00 -5.70
CA LEU A 99 0.96 -2.67 -5.12
C LEU A 99 1.10 -2.68 -3.59
N ALA A 100 0.59 -3.70 -2.91
CA ALA A 100 0.75 -3.84 -1.46
C ALA A 100 2.23 -3.99 -1.06
N ARG A 101 3.03 -4.74 -1.84
CA ARG A 101 4.47 -4.87 -1.59
C ARG A 101 5.21 -3.57 -1.85
N LEU A 102 4.94 -2.89 -2.97
CA LEU A 102 5.55 -1.61 -3.29
C LEU A 102 5.23 -0.54 -2.23
N ALA A 103 3.99 -0.49 -1.74
CA ALA A 103 3.59 0.42 -0.66
C ALA A 103 4.25 0.08 0.69
N ALA A 104 4.56 -1.19 0.96
CA ALA A 104 5.30 -1.59 2.15
C ALA A 104 6.78 -1.20 2.10
N GLU A 105 7.36 -1.12 0.89
CA GLU A 105 8.76 -0.71 0.68
C GLU A 105 8.95 0.81 0.77
N ASP A 106 7.96 1.58 0.28
CA ASP A 106 8.06 3.04 0.14
C ASP A 106 6.91 3.75 0.85
N PRO A 107 7.16 4.37 2.01
CA PRO A 107 6.14 5.10 2.76
C PRO A 107 5.60 6.37 2.06
N SER A 108 6.30 6.90 1.06
CA SER A 108 5.84 8.04 0.25
C SER A 108 4.90 7.64 -0.88
N PHE A 109 4.76 6.34 -1.13
CA PHE A 109 3.84 5.77 -2.10
C PHE A 109 2.56 5.28 -1.40
N ARG A 110 1.42 5.72 -1.89
CA ARG A 110 0.11 5.31 -1.35
C ARG A 110 -0.78 4.75 -2.44
N VAL A 111 -1.58 3.76 -2.06
CA VAL A 111 -2.58 3.14 -2.93
C VAL A 111 -3.93 3.23 -2.25
N SER A 112 -4.94 3.65 -2.99
CA SER A 112 -6.33 3.70 -2.52
C SER A 112 -7.26 3.24 -3.64
N THR A 113 -8.45 2.80 -3.26
CA THR A 113 -9.53 2.56 -4.22
C THR A 113 -10.53 3.70 -4.09
N ASP A 114 -10.81 4.36 -5.18
CA ASP A 114 -11.87 5.35 -5.23
C ASP A 114 -13.24 4.65 -5.16
N LEU A 115 -14.05 5.01 -4.17
CA LEU A 115 -15.33 4.35 -3.91
C LEU A 115 -16.40 4.69 -4.95
N GLU A 116 -16.29 5.82 -5.63
CA GLU A 116 -17.29 6.26 -6.61
C GLU A 116 -16.99 5.67 -8.00
N SER A 117 -15.74 5.73 -8.46
CA SER A 117 -15.34 5.18 -9.75
C SER A 117 -14.93 3.70 -9.71
N GLY A 118 -14.60 3.18 -8.54
CA GLY A 118 -14.03 1.84 -8.36
C GLY A 118 -12.59 1.70 -8.84
N GLN A 119 -11.95 2.79 -9.27
CA GLN A 119 -10.59 2.78 -9.78
C GLN A 119 -9.56 2.61 -8.65
N THR A 120 -8.47 1.91 -8.96
CA THR A 120 -7.30 1.86 -8.11
C THR A 120 -6.42 3.08 -8.40
N ILE A 121 -6.20 3.91 -7.40
CA ILE A 121 -5.44 5.15 -7.49
C ILE A 121 -4.07 4.95 -6.84
N MET A 122 -3.03 5.21 -7.60
CA MET A 122 -1.64 5.28 -7.15
C MET A 122 -1.26 6.74 -6.90
N LYS A 123 -0.73 7.04 -5.72
CA LYS A 123 -0.30 8.38 -5.33
C LYS A 123 1.20 8.39 -5.04
N GLY A 124 1.91 9.36 -5.57
CA GLY A 124 3.37 9.44 -5.45
C GLY A 124 3.90 10.86 -5.45
N MET A 125 5.22 10.98 -5.29
CA MET A 125 5.92 12.25 -5.15
C MET A 125 6.17 12.98 -6.48
N GLY A 126 5.96 12.32 -7.61
CA GLY A 126 6.19 12.88 -8.94
C GLY A 126 5.97 11.86 -10.05
N GLU A 127 5.91 12.33 -11.30
CA GLU A 127 5.70 11.48 -12.48
C GLU A 127 6.74 10.36 -12.58
N LEU A 128 8.02 10.71 -12.49
CA LEU A 128 9.10 9.73 -12.55
C LEU A 128 8.99 8.65 -11.45
N HIS A 129 8.57 9.06 -10.25
CA HIS A 129 8.35 8.11 -9.14
C HIS A 129 7.27 7.09 -9.52
N LEU A 130 6.12 7.55 -10.01
CA LEU A 130 5.03 6.66 -10.43
C LEU A 130 5.40 5.82 -11.64
N ASP A 131 6.13 6.37 -12.62
CA ASP A 131 6.60 5.62 -13.79
C ASP A 131 7.51 4.46 -13.41
N ILE A 132 8.45 4.68 -12.47
CA ILE A 132 9.33 3.62 -11.96
C ILE A 132 8.52 2.53 -11.26
N LEU A 133 7.52 2.90 -10.44
CA LEU A 133 6.67 1.93 -9.75
C LEU A 133 5.82 1.11 -10.73
N ILE A 134 5.31 1.75 -11.79
CA ILE A 134 4.60 1.07 -12.87
C ILE A 134 5.51 0.10 -13.61
N ASP A 135 6.72 0.52 -13.93
CA ASP A 135 7.71 -0.32 -14.60
C ASP A 135 8.09 -1.53 -13.73
N ARG A 136 8.29 -1.32 -12.43
CA ARG A 136 8.47 -2.41 -11.46
C ARG A 136 7.26 -3.35 -11.42
N LEU A 137 6.04 -2.80 -11.40
CA LEU A 137 4.80 -3.59 -11.42
C LEU A 137 4.74 -4.51 -12.65
N LYS A 138 5.11 -4.00 -13.81
CA LYS A 138 5.18 -4.78 -15.06
C LYS A 138 6.31 -5.83 -15.05
N ARG A 139 7.52 -5.44 -14.65
CA ARG A 139 8.71 -6.31 -14.74
C ARG A 139 8.77 -7.35 -13.63
N GLU A 140 8.55 -6.96 -12.38
CA GLU A 140 8.69 -7.85 -11.22
C GLU A 140 7.43 -8.71 -11.00
N PHE A 141 6.24 -8.11 -11.14
CA PHE A 141 4.97 -8.77 -10.84
C PHE A 141 4.24 -9.29 -12.09
N LYS A 142 4.75 -9.00 -13.29
CA LYS A 142 4.15 -9.43 -14.57
C LYS A 142 2.68 -9.00 -14.71
N VAL A 143 2.38 -7.75 -14.36
CA VAL A 143 1.05 -7.15 -14.43
C VAL A 143 0.90 -6.36 -15.72
N GLU A 144 -0.17 -6.62 -16.45
CA GLU A 144 -0.65 -5.81 -17.57
C GLU A 144 -1.73 -4.86 -17.09
N ALA A 145 -1.48 -3.55 -17.17
CA ALA A 145 -2.41 -2.53 -16.70
C ALA A 145 -2.47 -1.34 -17.66
N ASN A 146 -3.64 -0.72 -17.75
CA ASN A 146 -3.86 0.58 -18.36
C ASN A 146 -3.62 1.66 -17.30
N ILE A 147 -3.02 2.76 -17.72
CA ILE A 147 -2.67 3.88 -16.83
C ILE A 147 -3.32 5.14 -17.43
N GLY A 148 -3.94 5.94 -16.59
CA GLY A 148 -4.60 7.17 -16.99
C GLY A 148 -4.81 8.14 -15.85
N ALA A 149 -5.43 9.27 -16.16
CA ALA A 149 -5.88 10.20 -15.14
C ALA A 149 -7.06 9.59 -14.37
N PRO A 150 -7.18 9.88 -13.05
CA PRO A 150 -8.35 9.50 -12.27
C PRO A 150 -9.63 10.08 -12.87
N GLN A 151 -10.71 9.34 -12.77
CA GLN A 151 -12.03 9.84 -13.16
C GLN A 151 -12.49 10.92 -12.17
N VAL A 152 -13.09 11.98 -12.72
CA VAL A 152 -13.71 13.03 -11.90
C VAL A 152 -15.11 12.58 -11.51
N ALA A 153 -15.37 12.46 -10.21
CA ALA A 153 -16.70 12.20 -9.70
C ALA A 153 -17.52 13.51 -9.71
N TYR A 154 -18.37 13.63 -10.72
CA TYR A 154 -19.30 14.76 -10.80
C TYR A 154 -20.44 14.56 -9.80
N ARG A 155 -20.80 15.63 -9.10
CA ARG A 155 -21.96 15.66 -8.20
C ARG A 155 -22.95 16.70 -8.71
N GLU A 156 -24.20 16.33 -8.69
CA GLU A 156 -25.31 17.22 -9.05
C GLU A 156 -25.92 17.81 -7.78
N THR A 157 -26.41 19.03 -7.89
CA THR A 157 -27.19 19.67 -6.83
C THR A 157 -28.41 20.35 -7.43
N ILE A 158 -29.48 20.42 -6.64
CA ILE A 158 -30.70 21.13 -7.03
C ILE A 158 -30.48 22.61 -6.75
N THR A 159 -30.65 23.48 -7.76
CA THR A 159 -30.48 24.92 -7.65
C THR A 159 -31.80 25.68 -7.45
N LYS A 160 -32.92 25.00 -7.66
CA LYS A 160 -34.29 25.55 -7.49
C LYS A 160 -35.16 24.51 -6.83
N GLU A 161 -36.04 24.96 -5.94
CA GLU A 161 -37.11 24.14 -5.40
C GLU A 161 -38.15 23.91 -6.50
N VAL A 162 -38.50 22.64 -6.73
CA VAL A 162 -39.49 22.24 -7.75
C VAL A 162 -40.42 21.23 -7.13
N GLU A 163 -41.72 21.48 -7.23
CA GLU A 163 -42.77 20.54 -6.87
C GLU A 163 -43.21 19.80 -8.13
N VAL A 164 -43.13 18.46 -8.09
CA VAL A 164 -43.49 17.60 -9.22
C VAL A 164 -44.46 16.51 -8.74
N ASP A 165 -45.64 16.45 -9.34
CA ASP A 165 -46.55 15.31 -9.21
C ASP A 165 -46.40 14.45 -10.49
N TYR A 166 -45.66 13.35 -10.37
CA TYR A 166 -45.41 12.46 -11.48
C TYR A 166 -45.96 11.07 -11.21
N THR A 167 -46.78 10.56 -12.15
CA THR A 167 -47.27 9.21 -12.08
C THR A 167 -46.62 8.33 -13.15
N HIS A 168 -45.81 7.40 -12.72
CA HIS A 168 -45.26 6.37 -13.60
C HIS A 168 -46.23 5.21 -13.72
N LYS A 169 -46.74 5.00 -14.93
CA LYS A 169 -47.62 3.87 -15.23
C LYS A 169 -47.14 3.18 -16.52
N LYS A 170 -46.56 2.01 -16.38
CA LYS A 170 -46.10 1.21 -17.50
C LYS A 170 -46.70 -0.18 -17.44
N GLN A 171 -47.40 -0.58 -18.51
CA GLN A 171 -47.98 -1.91 -18.63
C GLN A 171 -47.59 -2.51 -19.97
N SER A 172 -46.74 -3.52 -19.95
CA SER A 172 -46.24 -4.23 -21.14
C SER A 172 -46.23 -5.73 -20.85
N GLY A 173 -47.45 -6.32 -20.81
CA GLY A 173 -47.63 -7.77 -20.61
C GLY A 173 -47.18 -8.27 -19.23
N GLY A 174 -48.11 -8.73 -18.37
CA GLY A 174 -47.82 -9.19 -17.03
C GLY A 174 -48.09 -8.12 -15.94
N ALA A 175 -47.42 -8.20 -14.81
CA ALA A 175 -47.53 -7.24 -13.70
C ALA A 175 -47.02 -5.85 -14.14
N GLY A 176 -47.88 -4.85 -14.09
CA GLY A 176 -47.54 -3.47 -14.46
C GLY A 176 -46.66 -2.79 -13.38
N GLN A 177 -45.95 -1.78 -13.78
CA GLN A 177 -45.19 -0.89 -12.87
C GLN A 177 -46.00 0.37 -12.62
N PHE A 178 -46.20 0.69 -11.34
CA PHE A 178 -46.90 1.90 -10.94
C PHE A 178 -46.13 2.57 -9.78
N ALA A 179 -45.89 3.86 -9.93
CA ALA A 179 -45.35 4.70 -8.88
C ALA A 179 -45.90 6.13 -9.04
N ARG A 180 -46.20 6.77 -7.95
CA ARG A 180 -46.52 8.20 -7.90
C ARG A 180 -45.56 8.88 -6.94
N ILE A 181 -44.91 9.91 -7.40
CA ILE A 181 -43.90 10.67 -6.66
C ILE A 181 -44.39 12.11 -6.56
#